data_423dbccce713bbcf58165716a170ee77
#
_entry.id   423dbccce713bbcf58165716a170ee77
#
_cell.length_a   1.000
_cell.length_b   1.000
_cell.length_c   1.000
_cell.angle_alpha   90.00
_cell.angle_beta   90.00
_cell.angle_gamma   90.00
#
_symmetry.space_group_name_H-M   'P 1'
#
loop_
_entity.id
_entity.type
_entity.pdbx_description
1 polymer ?
#
loop_
_entity_poly.entity_id
_entity_poly.type
_entity_poly.pdbx_seq_one_letter_code
_entity_poly.pdbx_strand_id
1 'polypeptide(L)'
;KDLEERMGKKLGDSEDPLLVSVRSGAPFSMPGMMDTVLNLGLNDDSVQGLIKQTENPRFAYDSYRRFVQMFSSVVMGVSGQLFEDAITAKKEEKGVKLDTDLDADDLKDLVATFKQIFSENVDVAKYPEVDVDGVAVFPHDPLLQLRLAEQAVFGSWNTERAILYRKQNKIDDSL
;
A
#
# COMPACT_ATOMS: atom_id res chain seq x y z
N LYS A 1 -10.85 16.06 -3.70
CA LYS A 1 -12.06 16.89 -3.42
C LYS A 1 -13.26 16.40 -4.21
N ASP A 2 -13.26 16.41 -5.56
CA ASP A 2 -14.41 15.99 -6.37
C ASP A 2 -14.89 14.55 -6.05
N LEU A 3 -13.96 13.60 -5.90
CA LEU A 3 -14.28 12.22 -5.52
C LEU A 3 -14.87 12.14 -4.10
N GLU A 4 -14.32 12.87 -3.16
CA GLU A 4 -14.82 12.93 -1.78
C GLU A 4 -16.23 13.52 -1.71
N GLU A 5 -16.49 14.59 -2.46
CA GLU A 5 -17.82 15.21 -2.58
C GLU A 5 -18.84 14.24 -3.17
N ARG A 6 -18.48 13.52 -4.25
CA ARG A 6 -19.35 12.53 -4.89
C ARG A 6 -19.64 11.31 -4.01
N MET A 7 -18.65 10.89 -3.23
CA MET A 7 -18.78 9.71 -2.35
C MET A 7 -19.34 10.06 -0.97
N GLY A 8 -19.40 11.33 -0.59
CA GLY A 8 -19.81 11.78 0.73
C GLY A 8 -18.86 11.34 1.85
N LYS A 9 -17.61 10.99 1.50
CA LYS A 9 -16.58 10.46 2.41
C LYS A 9 -15.29 11.25 2.24
N LYS A 10 -14.40 11.19 3.25
CA LYS A 10 -13.08 11.83 3.20
C LYS A 10 -11.96 10.81 3.24
N LEU A 11 -10.92 11.11 2.48
CA LEU A 11 -9.70 10.33 2.50
C LEU A 11 -9.01 10.48 3.87
N GLY A 12 -8.71 9.37 4.55
CA GLY A 12 -8.08 9.39 5.88
C GLY A 12 -9.01 9.72 7.05
N ASP A 13 -10.32 9.80 6.84
CA ASP A 13 -11.29 10.06 7.91
C ASP A 13 -11.29 8.95 8.97
N SER A 14 -11.35 9.32 10.26
CA SER A 14 -11.34 8.39 11.40
C SER A 14 -12.70 7.77 11.71
N GLU A 15 -13.78 8.25 11.08
CA GLU A 15 -15.14 7.74 11.30
C GLU A 15 -15.67 6.98 10.09
N ASP A 16 -15.56 7.57 8.89
CA ASP A 16 -16.06 6.99 7.63
C ASP A 16 -15.04 7.20 6.49
N PRO A 17 -13.90 6.46 6.52
CA PRO A 17 -12.81 6.70 5.59
C PRO A 17 -13.18 6.37 4.14
N LEU A 18 -12.79 7.25 3.22
CA LEU A 18 -12.71 6.94 1.80
C LEU A 18 -11.42 6.17 1.55
N LEU A 19 -11.51 4.94 1.07
CA LEU A 19 -10.38 4.18 0.56
C LEU A 19 -10.42 4.17 -0.96
N VAL A 20 -9.27 4.38 -1.59
CA VAL A 20 -9.17 4.45 -3.05
C VAL A 20 -8.13 3.46 -3.58
N SER A 21 -8.19 3.22 -4.88
CA SER A 21 -7.17 2.48 -5.61
C SER A 21 -6.56 3.37 -6.67
N VAL A 22 -5.23 3.29 -6.83
CA VAL A 22 -4.50 3.94 -7.91
C VAL A 22 -4.04 2.88 -8.90
N ARG A 23 -4.45 3.02 -10.15
CA ARG A 23 -4.09 2.11 -11.24
C ARG A 23 -3.96 2.86 -12.56
N SER A 24 -3.28 2.24 -13.53
CA SER A 24 -3.21 2.76 -14.88
C SER A 24 -4.60 2.84 -15.52
N GLY A 25 -4.84 3.97 -16.22
CA GLY A 25 -5.95 4.19 -17.11
C GLY A 25 -5.54 4.18 -18.59
N ALA A 26 -4.42 3.50 -18.93
CA ALA A 26 -3.93 3.43 -20.31
C ALA A 26 -5.01 2.87 -21.27
N PRO A 27 -5.09 3.40 -22.51
CA PRO A 27 -6.12 2.98 -23.50
C PRO A 27 -5.98 1.54 -23.95
N PHE A 28 -4.80 0.92 -23.72
CA PHE A 28 -4.54 -0.48 -24.00
C PHE A 28 -4.49 -1.28 -22.71
N SER A 29 -5.21 -2.41 -22.69
CA SER A 29 -5.14 -3.33 -21.56
C SER A 29 -3.78 -4.03 -21.54
N MET A 30 -3.04 -3.86 -20.46
CA MET A 30 -1.72 -4.46 -20.23
C MET A 30 -1.72 -5.23 -18.88
N PRO A 31 -2.41 -6.40 -18.81
CA PRO A 31 -2.61 -7.10 -17.55
C PRO A 31 -1.28 -7.47 -16.88
N GLY A 32 -1.11 -7.08 -15.62
CA GLY A 32 0.09 -7.37 -14.82
C GLY A 32 1.37 -6.60 -15.23
N MET A 33 1.28 -5.69 -16.21
CA MET A 33 2.46 -4.93 -16.67
C MET A 33 2.66 -3.65 -15.89
N MET A 34 1.59 -2.97 -15.48
CA MET A 34 1.63 -1.77 -14.68
C MET A 34 1.17 -2.03 -13.24
N ASP A 35 1.70 -1.25 -12.34
CA ASP A 35 1.42 -1.42 -10.92
C ASP A 35 0.03 -0.88 -10.53
N THR A 36 -0.49 -1.41 -9.43
CA THR A 36 -1.74 -0.98 -8.80
C THR A 36 -1.51 -0.86 -7.30
N VAL A 37 -2.00 0.21 -6.69
CA VAL A 37 -1.99 0.40 -5.24
C VAL A 37 -3.44 0.39 -4.74
N LEU A 38 -3.76 -0.52 -3.83
CA LEU A 38 -5.10 -0.72 -3.26
C LEU A 38 -5.17 -0.20 -1.84
N ASN A 39 -6.39 0.08 -1.35
CA ASN A 39 -6.66 0.50 0.04
C ASN A 39 -5.89 1.76 0.48
N LEU A 40 -5.53 2.61 -0.47
CA LEU A 40 -4.88 3.88 -0.19
C LEU A 40 -5.82 4.77 0.64
N GLY A 41 -5.27 5.45 1.63
CA GLY A 41 -6.01 6.21 2.63
C GLY A 41 -6.01 5.56 4.01
N LEU A 42 -5.54 4.31 4.14
CA LEU A 42 -5.37 3.68 5.45
C LEU A 42 -4.16 4.28 6.20
N ASN A 43 -4.40 4.62 7.45
CA ASN A 43 -3.44 5.05 8.43
C ASN A 43 -3.93 4.67 9.83
N ASP A 44 -3.25 5.11 10.90
CA ASP A 44 -3.61 4.74 12.27
C ASP A 44 -4.97 5.29 12.71
N ASP A 45 -5.43 6.40 12.11
CA ASP A 45 -6.74 7.00 12.39
C ASP A 45 -7.85 6.36 11.56
N SER A 46 -7.65 6.27 10.24
CA SER A 46 -8.68 5.75 9.33
C SER A 46 -8.96 4.26 9.50
N VAL A 47 -8.01 3.47 10.02
CA VAL A 47 -8.26 2.07 10.38
C VAL A 47 -9.33 1.95 11.47
N GLN A 48 -9.43 2.94 12.39
CA GLN A 48 -10.48 2.98 13.40
C GLN A 48 -11.86 3.20 12.77
N GLY A 49 -11.95 4.07 11.77
CA GLY A 49 -13.16 4.27 10.97
C GLY A 49 -13.57 3.00 10.24
N LEU A 50 -12.60 2.29 9.64
CA LEU A 50 -12.88 1.01 8.97
C LEU A 50 -13.38 -0.07 9.95
N ILE A 51 -12.84 -0.09 11.18
CA ILE A 51 -13.34 -0.98 12.25
C ILE A 51 -14.80 -0.65 12.58
N LYS A 52 -15.14 0.63 12.76
CA LYS A 52 -16.51 1.08 13.05
C LYS A 52 -17.48 0.69 11.94
N GLN A 53 -17.09 0.87 10.67
CA GLN A 53 -17.93 0.55 9.53
C GLN A 53 -18.19 -0.95 9.35
N THR A 54 -17.16 -1.76 9.59
CA THR A 54 -17.21 -3.20 9.29
C THR A 54 -17.58 -4.05 10.50
N GLU A 55 -17.52 -3.47 11.70
CA GLU A 55 -17.59 -4.18 12.98
C GLU A 55 -16.61 -5.37 13.07
N ASN A 56 -15.53 -5.29 12.30
CA ASN A 56 -14.54 -6.36 12.15
C ASN A 56 -13.11 -5.84 12.27
N PRO A 57 -12.56 -5.74 13.48
CA PRO A 57 -11.20 -5.28 13.71
C PRO A 57 -10.14 -6.11 12.96
N ARG A 58 -10.35 -7.44 12.89
CA ARG A 58 -9.43 -8.32 12.18
C ARG A 58 -9.34 -7.97 10.69
N PHE A 59 -10.48 -7.77 10.03
CA PHE A 59 -10.53 -7.36 8.63
C PHE A 59 -9.84 -6.00 8.41
N ALA A 60 -10.08 -5.04 9.30
CA ALA A 60 -9.51 -3.70 9.17
C ALA A 60 -7.98 -3.73 9.31
N TYR A 61 -7.43 -4.45 10.30
CA TYR A 61 -5.98 -4.56 10.46
C TYR A 61 -5.34 -5.46 9.38
N ASP A 62 -6.01 -6.49 8.88
CA ASP A 62 -5.51 -7.25 7.71
C ASP A 62 -5.44 -6.38 6.46
N SER A 63 -6.44 -5.54 6.23
CA SER A 63 -6.45 -4.57 5.14
C SER A 63 -5.30 -3.55 5.29
N TYR A 64 -5.07 -3.08 6.50
CA TYR A 64 -4.01 -2.10 6.78
C TYR A 64 -2.61 -2.71 6.61
N ARG A 65 -2.34 -3.90 7.16
CA ARG A 65 -1.04 -4.55 6.97
C ARG A 65 -0.74 -4.81 5.49
N ARG A 66 -1.76 -5.27 4.72
CA ARG A 66 -1.64 -5.48 3.27
C ARG A 66 -1.35 -4.18 2.53
N PHE A 67 -1.97 -3.09 2.94
CA PHE A 67 -1.68 -1.78 2.39
C PHE A 67 -0.23 -1.36 2.66
N VAL A 68 0.25 -1.47 3.91
CA VAL A 68 1.64 -1.13 4.26
C VAL A 68 2.63 -1.97 3.46
N GLN A 69 2.43 -3.29 3.36
CA GLN A 69 3.27 -4.19 2.57
C GLN A 69 3.29 -3.79 1.09
N MET A 70 2.10 -3.63 0.50
CA MET A 70 1.98 -3.30 -0.93
C MET A 70 2.56 -1.93 -1.24
N PHE A 71 2.27 -0.91 -0.42
CA PHE A 71 2.82 0.43 -0.59
C PHE A 71 4.35 0.42 -0.48
N SER A 72 4.89 -0.25 0.52
CA SER A 72 6.34 -0.39 0.71
C SER A 72 7.01 -1.08 -0.49
N SER A 73 6.40 -2.15 -1.01
CA SER A 73 6.99 -2.93 -2.10
C SER A 73 6.80 -2.26 -3.47
N VAL A 74 5.60 -1.77 -3.77
CA VAL A 74 5.27 -1.21 -5.09
C VAL A 74 5.78 0.22 -5.23
N VAL A 75 5.59 1.05 -4.19
CA VAL A 75 5.92 2.48 -4.27
C VAL A 75 7.39 2.73 -3.93
N MET A 76 7.89 2.08 -2.88
CA MET A 76 9.25 2.33 -2.38
C MET A 76 10.29 1.29 -2.83
N GLY A 77 9.84 0.16 -3.39
CA GLY A 77 10.73 -0.89 -3.88
C GLY A 77 11.33 -1.79 -2.79
N VAL A 78 10.75 -1.80 -1.60
CA VAL A 78 11.16 -2.69 -0.50
C VAL A 78 10.86 -4.14 -0.87
N SER A 79 11.78 -5.06 -0.57
CA SER A 79 11.58 -6.49 -0.87
C SER A 79 10.35 -7.06 -0.17
N GLY A 80 9.43 -7.66 -0.93
CA GLY A 80 8.24 -8.31 -0.38
C GLY A 80 8.56 -9.47 0.56
N GLN A 81 9.73 -10.11 0.39
CA GLN A 81 10.17 -11.24 1.22
C GLN A 81 10.29 -10.87 2.71
N LEU A 82 10.74 -9.65 3.02
CA LEU A 82 10.87 -9.19 4.41
C LEU A 82 9.52 -9.21 5.14
N PHE A 83 8.44 -8.87 4.45
CA PHE A 83 7.10 -8.89 5.01
C PHE A 83 6.55 -10.32 5.17
N GLU A 84 6.82 -11.20 4.19
CA GLU A 84 6.44 -12.62 4.28
C GLU A 84 7.19 -13.34 5.41
N ASP A 85 8.46 -13.03 5.63
CA ASP A 85 9.24 -13.56 6.73
C ASP A 85 8.67 -13.11 8.08
N ALA A 86 8.25 -11.84 8.21
CA ALA A 86 7.62 -11.32 9.42
C ALA A 86 6.25 -11.99 9.70
N ILE A 87 5.43 -12.24 8.66
CA ILE A 87 4.18 -13.00 8.81
C ILE A 87 4.46 -14.43 9.28
N THR A 88 5.47 -15.06 8.69
CA THR A 88 5.86 -16.43 9.05
C THR A 88 6.31 -16.51 10.50
N ALA A 89 7.17 -15.58 10.94
CA ALA A 89 7.61 -15.48 12.32
C ALA A 89 6.44 -15.29 13.31
N LYS A 90 5.46 -14.44 12.97
CA LYS A 90 4.25 -14.22 13.79
C LYS A 90 3.41 -15.49 13.87
N LYS A 91 3.24 -16.23 12.79
CA LYS A 91 2.53 -17.53 12.79
C LYS A 91 3.23 -18.57 13.64
N GLU A 92 4.57 -18.65 13.58
CA GLU A 92 5.36 -19.55 14.40
C GLU A 92 5.25 -19.20 15.89
N GLU A 93 5.34 -17.91 16.25
CA GLU A 93 5.15 -17.42 17.62
C GLU A 93 3.79 -17.83 18.19
N LYS A 94 2.73 -17.76 17.38
CA LYS A 94 1.36 -18.12 17.76
C LYS A 94 1.04 -19.61 17.64
N GLY A 95 1.92 -20.39 17.01
CA GLY A 95 1.68 -21.82 16.76
C GLY A 95 0.55 -22.10 15.76
N VAL A 96 0.29 -21.15 14.84
CA VAL A 96 -0.75 -21.26 13.81
C VAL A 96 -0.14 -21.47 12.41
N LYS A 97 -0.96 -21.92 11.45
CA LYS A 97 -0.47 -22.24 10.10
C LYS A 97 -0.93 -21.25 9.03
N LEU A 98 -2.15 -20.74 9.15
CA LEU A 98 -2.75 -19.88 8.14
C LEU A 98 -2.77 -18.43 8.61
N ASP A 99 -2.66 -17.50 7.68
CA ASP A 99 -2.82 -16.07 7.97
C ASP A 99 -4.21 -15.76 8.55
N THR A 100 -5.20 -16.57 8.18
CA THR A 100 -6.58 -16.47 8.70
C THR A 100 -6.72 -16.82 10.17
N ASP A 101 -5.72 -17.50 10.74
CA ASP A 101 -5.72 -17.89 12.15
C ASP A 101 -5.17 -16.78 13.06
N LEU A 102 -4.53 -15.74 12.48
CA LEU A 102 -4.06 -14.56 13.20
C LEU A 102 -5.25 -13.69 13.60
N ASP A 103 -5.28 -13.25 14.84
CA ASP A 103 -6.34 -12.37 15.35
C ASP A 103 -6.07 -10.87 15.06
N ALA A 104 -6.94 -9.98 15.54
CA ALA A 104 -6.82 -8.55 15.31
C ALA A 104 -5.58 -7.94 15.96
N ASP A 105 -5.20 -8.40 17.14
CA ASP A 105 -4.03 -7.91 17.87
C ASP A 105 -2.74 -8.36 17.19
N ASP A 106 -2.66 -9.60 16.72
CA ASP A 106 -1.54 -10.11 15.92
C ASP A 106 -1.33 -9.30 14.64
N LEU A 107 -2.43 -8.97 13.95
CA LEU A 107 -2.39 -8.18 12.72
C LEU A 107 -2.01 -6.71 12.99
N LYS A 108 -2.42 -6.16 14.12
CA LYS A 108 -1.99 -4.84 14.58
C LYS A 108 -0.48 -4.82 14.87
N ASP A 109 0.04 -5.84 15.52
CA ASP A 109 1.48 -6.00 15.76
C ASP A 109 2.25 -6.12 14.43
N LEU A 110 1.71 -6.86 13.46
CA LEU A 110 2.28 -6.95 12.12
C LEU A 110 2.31 -5.60 11.40
N VAL A 111 1.29 -4.75 11.56
CA VAL A 111 1.33 -3.37 11.01
C VAL A 111 2.51 -2.60 11.58
N ALA A 112 2.76 -2.68 12.89
CA ALA A 112 3.90 -2.01 13.53
C ALA A 112 5.24 -2.56 13.00
N THR A 113 5.38 -3.89 12.91
CA THR A 113 6.55 -4.56 12.34
C THR A 113 6.78 -4.15 10.89
N PHE A 114 5.73 -4.05 10.07
CA PHE A 114 5.82 -3.64 8.66
C PHE A 114 6.26 -2.18 8.51
N LYS A 115 5.80 -1.29 9.38
CA LYS A 115 6.29 0.10 9.43
C LYS A 115 7.76 0.18 9.83
N GLN A 116 8.22 -0.72 10.71
CA GLN A 116 9.63 -0.83 11.05
C GLN A 116 10.45 -1.31 9.84
N ILE A 117 9.99 -2.36 9.13
CA ILE A 117 10.62 -2.83 7.89
C ILE A 117 10.70 -1.68 6.87
N PHE A 118 9.64 -0.89 6.71
CA PHE A 118 9.64 0.32 5.87
C PHE A 118 10.76 1.28 6.31
N SER A 119 10.81 1.61 7.59
CA SER A 119 11.78 2.56 8.14
C SER A 119 13.24 2.12 7.94
N GLU A 120 13.51 0.83 8.05
CA GLU A 120 14.86 0.26 7.93
C GLU A 120 15.32 0.08 6.48
N ASN A 121 14.40 0.03 5.50
CA ASN A 121 14.71 -0.36 4.13
C ASN A 121 14.41 0.72 3.08
N VAL A 122 13.75 1.81 3.43
CA VAL A 122 13.48 2.91 2.50
C VAL A 122 14.63 3.91 2.53
N ASP A 123 15.17 4.21 1.35
CA ASP A 123 16.23 5.21 1.16
C ASP A 123 15.62 6.62 1.17
N VAL A 124 15.84 7.36 2.25
CA VAL A 124 15.37 8.75 2.42
C VAL A 124 15.99 9.72 1.41
N ALA A 125 17.19 9.41 0.90
CA ALA A 125 17.79 10.25 -0.15
C ALA A 125 17.01 10.15 -1.48
N LYS A 126 16.40 8.99 -1.73
CA LYS A 126 15.53 8.76 -2.90
C LYS A 126 14.09 9.25 -2.67
N TYR A 127 13.62 9.19 -1.44
CA TYR A 127 12.25 9.55 -1.04
C TYR A 127 12.26 10.57 0.11
N PRO A 128 12.68 11.82 -0.14
CA PRO A 128 12.80 12.84 0.91
C PRO A 128 11.44 13.22 1.53
N GLU A 129 10.32 12.90 0.88
CA GLU A 129 8.98 13.18 1.38
C GLU A 129 8.59 12.32 2.60
N VAL A 130 9.29 11.21 2.82
CA VAL A 130 9.07 10.32 3.98
C VAL A 130 10.19 10.42 5.00
N ASP A 131 11.15 11.33 4.80
CA ASP A 131 12.25 11.60 5.72
C ASP A 131 11.76 12.39 6.93
N VAL A 132 12.00 11.85 8.12
CA VAL A 132 11.85 12.56 9.40
C VAL A 132 13.15 12.38 10.17
N ASP A 133 13.93 13.45 10.25
CA ASP A 133 15.22 13.46 10.96
C ASP A 133 16.20 12.36 10.54
N GLY A 134 16.24 12.04 9.24
CA GLY A 134 17.13 11.04 8.66
C GLY A 134 16.58 9.60 8.71
N VAL A 135 15.32 9.43 9.11
CA VAL A 135 14.66 8.12 9.21
C VAL A 135 13.42 8.10 8.33
N ALA A 136 13.25 7.04 7.54
CA ALA A 136 12.05 6.87 6.74
C ALA A 136 10.84 6.54 7.65
N VAL A 137 9.77 7.32 7.53
CA VAL A 137 8.52 7.11 8.27
C VAL A 137 7.40 6.81 7.29
N PHE A 138 6.63 5.74 7.55
CA PHE A 138 5.48 5.39 6.71
C PHE A 138 4.49 6.55 6.68
N PRO A 139 4.08 7.03 5.48
CA PRO A 139 3.29 8.25 5.36
C PRO A 139 1.91 8.11 6.00
N HIS A 140 1.66 8.94 7.01
CA HIS A 140 0.35 9.03 7.68
C HIS A 140 -0.63 9.89 6.87
N ASP A 141 -0.14 10.92 6.15
CA ASP A 141 -0.97 11.78 5.30
C ASP A 141 -1.46 11.03 4.05
N PRO A 142 -2.77 10.84 3.88
CA PRO A 142 -3.32 10.13 2.73
C PRO A 142 -3.08 10.84 1.38
N LEU A 143 -2.90 12.16 1.38
CA LEU A 143 -2.57 12.91 0.16
C LEU A 143 -1.12 12.65 -0.27
N LEU A 144 -0.21 12.50 0.69
CA LEU A 144 1.15 12.08 0.41
C LEU A 144 1.18 10.64 -0.13
N GLN A 145 0.42 9.72 0.49
CA GLN A 145 0.26 8.36 -0.01
C GLN A 145 -0.23 8.36 -1.47
N LEU A 146 -1.26 9.18 -1.77
CA LEU A 146 -1.83 9.29 -3.11
C LEU A 146 -0.78 9.77 -4.12
N ARG A 147 -0.07 10.85 -3.82
CA ARG A 147 0.95 11.41 -4.70
C ARG A 147 2.06 10.42 -5.02
N LEU A 148 2.58 9.73 -4.01
CA LEU A 148 3.64 8.74 -4.19
C LEU A 148 3.15 7.50 -4.97
N ALA A 149 1.91 7.06 -4.73
CA ALA A 149 1.31 5.96 -5.48
C ALA A 149 1.07 6.33 -6.96
N GLU A 150 0.61 7.55 -7.25
CA GLU A 150 0.48 8.03 -8.63
C GLU A 150 1.83 8.03 -9.35
N GLN A 151 2.88 8.56 -8.72
CA GLN A 151 4.24 8.56 -9.28
C GLN A 151 4.73 7.14 -9.57
N ALA A 152 4.50 6.19 -8.67
CA ALA A 152 4.89 4.79 -8.85
C ALA A 152 4.12 4.14 -10.01
N VAL A 153 2.81 4.35 -10.11
CA VAL A 153 1.99 3.81 -11.21
C VAL A 153 2.43 4.39 -12.56
N PHE A 154 2.67 5.70 -12.66
CA PHE A 154 3.23 6.30 -13.87
C PHE A 154 4.63 5.76 -14.18
N GLY A 155 5.49 5.63 -13.18
CA GLY A 155 6.83 5.05 -13.32
C GLY A 155 6.81 3.61 -13.83
N SER A 156 5.79 2.84 -13.47
CA SER A 156 5.65 1.44 -13.89
C SER A 156 5.46 1.26 -15.40
N TRP A 157 5.06 2.31 -16.13
CA TRP A 157 5.06 2.34 -17.60
C TRP A 157 6.45 2.05 -18.20
N ASN A 158 7.51 2.48 -17.50
CA ASN A 158 8.89 2.36 -17.97
C ASN A 158 9.64 1.15 -17.37
N THR A 159 8.94 0.21 -16.74
CA THR A 159 9.55 -1.05 -16.30
C THR A 159 9.89 -1.94 -17.50
N GLU A 160 10.92 -2.78 -17.38
CA GLU A 160 11.35 -3.69 -18.44
C GLU A 160 10.20 -4.57 -18.93
N ARG A 161 9.37 -5.08 -18.01
CA ARG A 161 8.19 -5.91 -18.37
C ARG A 161 7.17 -5.12 -19.20
N ALA A 162 6.90 -3.86 -18.84
CA ALA A 162 5.95 -3.01 -19.56
C ALA A 162 6.48 -2.62 -20.94
N ILE A 163 7.76 -2.27 -21.04
CA ILE A 163 8.44 -1.96 -22.31
C ILE A 163 8.43 -3.17 -23.24
N LEU A 164 8.78 -4.35 -22.73
CA LEU A 164 8.80 -5.57 -23.53
C LEU A 164 7.38 -5.92 -24.04
N TYR A 165 6.37 -5.82 -23.17
CA TYR A 165 4.98 -6.05 -23.55
C TYR A 165 4.52 -5.11 -24.67
N ARG A 166 4.81 -3.79 -24.54
CA ARG A 166 4.46 -2.80 -25.57
C ARG A 166 5.13 -3.12 -26.91
N LYS A 167 6.42 -3.45 -26.91
CA LYS A 167 7.14 -3.85 -28.11
C LYS A 167 6.53 -5.07 -28.78
N GLN A 168 6.20 -6.11 -28.02
CA GLN A 168 5.58 -7.34 -28.54
C GLN A 168 4.18 -7.09 -29.11
N ASN A 169 3.41 -6.20 -28.50
CA ASN A 169 2.03 -5.89 -28.91
C ASN A 169 1.92 -4.67 -29.84
N LYS A 170 3.05 -4.09 -30.28
CA LYS A 170 3.11 -2.91 -31.16
C LYS A 170 2.33 -1.71 -30.61
N ILE A 171 2.38 -1.52 -29.31
CA ILE A 171 1.79 -0.37 -28.61
C ILE A 171 2.82 0.77 -28.65
N ASP A 172 2.37 1.97 -29.01
CA ASP A 172 3.23 3.15 -29.10
C ASP A 172 3.68 3.61 -27.69
N ASP A 173 4.96 3.98 -27.57
CA ASP A 173 5.53 4.46 -26.32
C ASP A 173 5.07 5.91 -25.97
N SER A 174 4.48 6.63 -26.94
CA SER A 174 4.01 8.00 -26.77
C SER A 174 2.59 8.16 -26.16
N LEU A 175 1.96 7.04 -25.79
CA LEU A 175 0.59 7.01 -25.27
C LEU A 175 0.53 7.25 -23.76
#